data_089b82f98996f5a6c902202d3ea46532
#
_entry.id   089b82f98996f5a6c902202d3ea46532
#
_cell.length_a   1.000
_cell.length_b   1.000
_cell.length_c   1.000
_cell.angle_alpha   90.00
_cell.angle_beta   90.00
_cell.angle_gamma   90.00
#
_symmetry.space_group_name_H-M   'P 1'
#
loop_
_entity.id
_entity.type
_entity.pdbx_description
1 polymer ?
#
loop_
_entity_poly.entity_id
_entity_poly.type
_entity_poly.pdbx_seq_one_letter_code
_entity_poly.pdbx_strand_id
1 'polypeptide(L)'
;GNGSLGTIGMLRVATDGVLVSNGRALAGGDLVLRGSAIDLSGSQTRAGGNATLTAIQGNVSNQGGDLAVNGMLTLATPGALLNGGASAAQGGKITAQVLALQATSLDNRYGTLTQNGNSDLALSFAGTLDNAYGTLAGNADNLTISAASLDNSGGAIQHAGGGTLSLSTDGDLTNSGGQVAGNGALAIQSAGVLRNVGGSFGVAGDATVHATSMDNSHGTFAAARIGLSLNQALSNVGGTVQASNGMTVSAGTLDNTGGYLKGTGSQALSVTTAGALTNAAAGGAGGFLGGNGVVTVHAGSLRNAGQIYAGNALTVASQGTLVNDGGALQAMSALNASAISSLSNRSGR
;
A
#
# COMPACT_ATOMS: atom_id res chain seq x y z
N GLY A 1 26.86 27.21 -2.92
CA GLY A 1 26.83 28.61 -3.33
C GLY A 1 25.41 29.12 -3.39
N ASN A 2 25.16 30.37 -2.93
CA ASN A 2 23.81 30.96 -2.91
C ASN A 2 23.47 31.66 -4.25
N GLY A 3 23.87 31.06 -5.40
CA GLY A 3 23.57 31.58 -6.72
C GLY A 3 22.07 31.61 -6.99
N SER A 4 21.61 32.60 -7.76
CA SER A 4 20.21 32.68 -8.18
C SER A 4 20.12 32.91 -9.69
N LEU A 5 19.32 32.10 -10.36
CA LEU A 5 18.86 32.33 -11.72
C LEU A 5 17.37 32.64 -11.65
N GLY A 6 16.95 33.73 -12.25
CA GLY A 6 15.55 34.13 -12.20
C GLY A 6 15.11 34.97 -13.42
N THR A 7 13.87 34.74 -13.84
CA THR A 7 13.20 35.49 -14.89
C THR A 7 11.70 35.56 -14.62
N ILE A 8 11.03 36.58 -15.10
CA ILE A 8 9.56 36.69 -15.07
C ILE A 8 8.89 35.81 -16.16
N GLY A 9 9.65 35.41 -17.19
CA GLY A 9 9.20 34.53 -18.27
C GLY A 9 9.75 33.13 -18.14
N MET A 10 10.08 32.52 -19.30
CA MET A 10 10.69 31.22 -19.38
C MET A 10 12.16 31.23 -18.92
N LEU A 11 12.57 30.26 -18.11
CA LEU A 11 13.97 29.99 -17.78
C LEU A 11 14.40 28.72 -18.49
N ARG A 12 15.44 28.81 -19.33
CA ARG A 12 16.05 27.64 -19.96
C ARG A 12 17.52 27.55 -19.61
N VAL A 13 17.92 26.42 -19.05
CA VAL A 13 19.32 26.11 -18.75
C VAL A 13 19.65 24.75 -19.38
N ALA A 14 20.70 24.69 -20.19
CA ALA A 14 21.12 23.47 -20.84
C ALA A 14 22.64 23.35 -20.86
N THR A 15 23.14 22.15 -20.68
CA THR A 15 24.56 21.78 -20.78
C THR A 15 24.66 20.35 -21.30
N ASP A 16 25.76 19.99 -21.93
CA ASP A 16 26.07 18.60 -22.28
C ASP A 16 26.70 17.84 -21.10
N GLY A 17 27.19 18.56 -20.08
CA GLY A 17 27.69 18.00 -18.84
C GLY A 17 26.61 17.89 -17.75
N VAL A 18 27.01 17.67 -16.51
CA VAL A 18 26.11 17.67 -15.36
C VAL A 18 25.60 19.09 -15.09
N LEU A 19 24.29 19.27 -14.99
CA LEU A 19 23.66 20.51 -14.57
C LEU A 19 23.54 20.47 -13.03
N VAL A 20 24.21 21.38 -12.34
CA VAL A 20 24.12 21.55 -10.89
C VAL A 20 23.48 22.87 -10.56
N SER A 21 22.41 22.86 -9.79
CA SER A 21 21.70 24.05 -9.31
C SER A 21 21.32 23.87 -7.85
N ASN A 22 22.24 24.17 -6.94
CA ASN A 22 22.03 24.08 -5.49
C ASN A 22 21.64 25.42 -4.84
N GLY A 23 21.35 26.43 -5.63
CA GLY A 23 20.82 27.73 -5.23
C GLY A 23 19.35 27.89 -5.55
N ARG A 24 19.00 28.99 -6.22
CA ARG A 24 17.62 29.30 -6.64
C ARG A 24 17.50 29.30 -8.16
N ALA A 25 16.51 28.59 -8.68
CA ALA A 25 16.12 28.64 -10.08
C ALA A 25 14.63 29.00 -10.18
N LEU A 26 14.33 30.24 -10.59
CA LEU A 26 12.99 30.80 -10.52
C LEU A 26 12.54 31.24 -11.92
N ALA A 27 11.55 30.56 -12.48
CA ALA A 27 10.86 30.94 -13.71
C ALA A 27 9.45 31.45 -13.36
N GLY A 28 9.10 32.66 -13.77
CA GLY A 28 7.72 33.17 -13.69
C GLY A 28 6.79 32.47 -14.68
N GLY A 29 7.33 31.97 -15.80
CA GLY A 29 6.69 31.09 -16.78
C GLY A 29 7.21 29.67 -16.69
N ASP A 30 7.52 29.08 -17.87
CA ASP A 30 8.01 27.72 -17.97
C ASP A 30 9.49 27.57 -17.56
N LEU A 31 9.85 26.42 -17.05
CA LEU A 31 11.22 26.04 -16.70
C LEU A 31 11.69 24.88 -17.58
N VAL A 32 12.86 25.01 -18.20
CA VAL A 32 13.48 23.93 -18.95
C VAL A 32 14.91 23.72 -18.47
N LEU A 33 15.19 22.55 -17.90
CA LEU A 33 16.52 22.13 -17.48
C LEU A 33 16.95 20.88 -18.26
N ARG A 34 18.16 20.93 -18.83
CA ARG A 34 18.73 19.79 -19.57
C ARG A 34 20.20 19.62 -19.23
N GLY A 35 20.63 18.39 -18.98
CA GLY A 35 22.02 18.03 -18.72
C GLY A 35 22.28 16.54 -18.94
N SER A 36 23.53 16.08 -18.83
CA SER A 36 23.83 14.65 -18.77
C SER A 36 23.21 14.03 -17.52
N ALA A 37 23.27 14.72 -16.40
CA ALA A 37 22.51 14.50 -15.17
C ALA A 37 22.03 15.86 -14.64
N ILE A 38 21.05 15.88 -13.72
CA ILE A 38 20.55 17.11 -13.10
C ILE A 38 20.63 16.95 -11.60
N ASP A 39 21.30 17.89 -10.94
CA ASP A 39 21.41 17.96 -9.48
C ASP A 39 20.80 19.26 -8.95
N LEU A 40 19.62 19.14 -8.33
CA LEU A 40 18.87 20.21 -7.66
C LEU A 40 18.96 20.05 -6.14
N SER A 41 19.91 19.28 -5.62
CA SER A 41 20.02 19.01 -4.19
C SER A 41 20.19 20.31 -3.38
N GLY A 42 19.33 20.48 -2.37
CA GLY A 42 19.29 21.66 -1.53
C GLY A 42 18.80 22.94 -2.23
N SER A 43 18.32 22.85 -3.48
CA SER A 43 17.86 24.02 -4.25
C SER A 43 16.43 24.44 -3.91
N GLN A 44 16.13 25.68 -4.28
CA GLN A 44 14.75 26.17 -4.48
C GLN A 44 14.49 26.34 -5.98
N THR A 45 13.72 25.44 -6.56
CA THR A 45 13.38 25.46 -7.98
C THR A 45 11.89 25.69 -8.14
N ARG A 46 11.50 26.74 -8.88
CA ARG A 46 10.10 27.14 -9.09
C ARG A 46 9.81 27.37 -10.56
N ALA A 47 8.64 26.91 -11.01
CA ALA A 47 8.07 27.25 -12.31
C ALA A 47 6.63 27.77 -12.10
N GLY A 48 6.35 28.98 -12.60
CA GLY A 48 5.01 29.54 -12.63
C GLY A 48 4.11 28.89 -13.68
N GLY A 49 4.71 28.34 -14.75
CA GLY A 49 4.08 27.52 -15.78
C GLY A 49 4.45 26.04 -15.61
N ASN A 50 4.81 25.38 -16.73
CA ASN A 50 5.26 23.99 -16.76
C ASN A 50 6.77 23.89 -16.48
N ALA A 51 7.22 22.71 -16.08
CA ALA A 51 8.64 22.42 -15.97
C ALA A 51 8.99 21.15 -16.77
N THR A 52 10.10 21.22 -17.51
CA THR A 52 10.69 20.07 -18.21
C THR A 52 12.12 19.87 -17.73
N LEU A 53 12.38 18.73 -17.13
CA LEU A 53 13.69 18.30 -16.66
C LEU A 53 14.12 17.06 -17.47
N THR A 54 15.24 17.14 -18.18
CA THR A 54 15.76 16.05 -18.99
C THR A 54 17.21 15.76 -18.64
N ALA A 55 17.46 14.66 -17.96
CA ALA A 55 18.79 14.08 -17.84
C ALA A 55 18.96 13.03 -18.96
N ILE A 56 20.08 13.07 -19.70
CA ILE A 56 20.27 12.24 -20.88
C ILE A 56 21.09 10.97 -20.62
N GLN A 57 21.77 10.88 -19.47
CA GLN A 57 22.61 9.73 -19.11
C GLN A 57 22.49 9.31 -17.64
N GLY A 58 22.43 10.26 -16.72
CA GLY A 58 22.48 10.04 -15.28
C GLY A 58 21.17 10.33 -14.56
N ASN A 59 21.24 10.51 -13.26
CA ASN A 59 20.10 10.71 -12.37
C ASN A 59 19.56 12.14 -12.43
N VAL A 60 18.33 12.30 -11.95
CA VAL A 60 17.81 13.60 -11.46
C VAL A 60 17.77 13.54 -9.95
N SER A 61 18.51 14.42 -9.28
CA SER A 61 18.57 14.54 -7.82
C SER A 61 17.83 15.79 -7.35
N ASN A 62 16.98 15.65 -6.32
CA ASN A 62 16.30 16.73 -5.61
C ASN A 62 16.42 16.54 -4.09
N GLN A 63 17.50 15.93 -3.61
CA GLN A 63 17.72 15.62 -2.18
C GLN A 63 17.81 16.93 -1.37
N GLY A 64 16.93 17.09 -0.37
CA GLY A 64 16.82 18.35 0.40
C GLY A 64 16.39 19.55 -0.43
N GLY A 65 16.07 19.37 -1.72
CA GLY A 65 15.60 20.42 -2.62
C GLY A 65 14.07 20.60 -2.55
N ASP A 66 13.61 21.74 -3.03
CA ASP A 66 12.19 22.07 -3.13
C ASP A 66 11.87 22.48 -4.58
N LEU A 67 11.32 21.54 -5.34
CA LEU A 67 10.87 21.72 -6.73
C LEU A 67 9.34 21.89 -6.74
N ALA A 68 8.87 23.11 -7.04
CA ALA A 68 7.46 23.37 -7.16
C ALA A 68 7.10 23.94 -8.54
N VAL A 69 6.09 23.32 -9.14
CA VAL A 69 5.63 23.60 -10.49
C VAL A 69 4.12 23.87 -10.46
N ASN A 70 3.71 25.06 -10.89
CA ASN A 70 2.29 25.41 -10.91
C ASN A 70 1.51 24.72 -12.05
N GLY A 71 2.20 24.21 -13.06
CA GLY A 71 1.64 23.43 -14.16
C GLY A 71 2.06 21.96 -14.12
N MET A 72 2.37 21.41 -15.30
CA MET A 72 2.87 20.05 -15.45
C MET A 72 4.38 19.99 -15.21
N LEU A 73 4.83 19.04 -14.40
CA LEU A 73 6.23 18.63 -14.32
C LEU A 73 6.43 17.40 -15.22
N THR A 74 7.23 17.58 -16.28
CA THR A 74 7.75 16.48 -17.09
C THR A 74 9.21 16.24 -16.70
N LEU A 75 9.50 15.06 -16.14
CA LEU A 75 10.84 14.66 -15.76
C LEU A 75 11.20 13.37 -16.47
N ALA A 76 12.32 13.38 -17.20
CA ALA A 76 12.82 12.20 -17.91
C ALA A 76 14.30 11.96 -17.60
N THR A 77 14.61 10.74 -17.19
CA THR A 77 15.98 10.26 -16.95
C THR A 77 16.09 8.77 -17.21
N PRO A 78 17.18 8.29 -17.81
CA PRO A 78 17.48 6.85 -17.88
C PRO A 78 17.98 6.31 -16.53
N GLY A 79 18.32 7.17 -15.58
CA GLY A 79 18.74 6.83 -14.23
C GLY A 79 17.59 6.86 -13.21
N ALA A 80 17.94 7.11 -11.96
CA ALA A 80 17.01 7.23 -10.85
C ALA A 80 16.52 8.68 -10.67
N LEU A 81 15.30 8.83 -10.14
CA LEU A 81 14.84 10.05 -9.48
C LEU A 81 15.18 9.93 -7.99
N LEU A 82 16.08 10.79 -7.51
CA LEU A 82 16.54 10.83 -6.13
C LEU A 82 15.90 12.04 -5.41
N ASN A 83 14.76 11.81 -4.77
CA ASN A 83 14.04 12.79 -3.95
C ASN A 83 14.18 12.47 -2.46
N GLY A 84 14.88 11.41 -2.13
CA GLY A 84 15.05 10.91 -0.77
C GLY A 84 16.24 11.56 -0.04
N GLY A 85 16.40 11.18 1.23
CA GLY A 85 17.49 11.56 2.08
C GLY A 85 17.73 10.52 3.17
N ALA A 86 18.78 10.72 3.98
CA ALA A 86 19.05 9.86 5.14
C ALA A 86 18.24 10.27 6.39
N SER A 87 17.50 11.39 6.31
CA SER A 87 16.65 11.90 7.39
C SER A 87 15.60 12.85 6.82
N ALA A 88 14.61 13.20 7.63
CA ALA A 88 13.56 14.16 7.24
C ALA A 88 14.11 15.53 6.81
N ALA A 89 15.25 15.96 7.36
CA ALA A 89 15.88 17.23 6.98
C ALA A 89 16.55 17.18 5.60
N GLN A 90 16.77 16.00 5.06
CA GLN A 90 17.44 15.76 3.77
C GLN A 90 16.48 15.23 2.70
N GLY A 91 15.24 14.93 3.06
CA GLY A 91 14.19 14.57 2.11
C GLY A 91 13.86 15.74 1.20
N GLY A 92 13.78 15.48 -0.10
CA GLY A 92 13.38 16.49 -1.08
C GLY A 92 11.86 16.65 -1.16
N LYS A 93 11.42 17.77 -1.72
CA LYS A 93 10.01 18.02 -1.99
C LYS A 93 9.79 18.29 -3.46
N ILE A 94 8.88 17.55 -4.07
CA ILE A 94 8.42 17.76 -5.44
C ILE A 94 6.91 17.97 -5.41
N THR A 95 6.43 19.07 -5.97
CA THR A 95 5.00 19.38 -6.03
C THR A 95 4.65 19.92 -7.42
N ALA A 96 3.61 19.40 -8.04
CA ALA A 96 3.10 19.88 -9.32
C ALA A 96 1.58 19.72 -9.42
N GLN A 97 0.95 20.42 -10.39
CA GLN A 97 -0.45 20.12 -10.73
C GLN A 97 -0.57 18.76 -11.41
N VAL A 98 0.35 18.45 -12.32
CA VAL A 98 0.43 17.15 -13.00
C VAL A 98 1.86 16.65 -12.97
N LEU A 99 2.06 15.40 -12.64
CA LEU A 99 3.36 14.73 -12.63
C LEU A 99 3.44 13.74 -13.82
N ALA A 100 4.44 13.92 -14.67
CA ALA A 100 4.81 12.97 -15.73
C ALA A 100 6.27 12.57 -15.52
N LEU A 101 6.50 11.46 -14.82
CA LEU A 101 7.81 11.03 -14.37
C LEU A 101 8.26 9.78 -15.15
N GLN A 102 9.43 9.85 -15.76
CA GLN A 102 10.12 8.73 -16.40
C GLN A 102 11.49 8.56 -15.76
N ALA A 103 11.69 7.49 -15.01
CA ALA A 103 12.95 7.12 -14.37
C ALA A 103 13.02 5.60 -14.22
N THR A 104 14.22 5.06 -14.04
CA THR A 104 14.37 3.61 -13.78
C THR A 104 13.88 3.25 -12.39
N SER A 105 14.09 4.11 -11.40
CA SER A 105 13.68 3.91 -10.00
C SER A 105 13.37 5.25 -9.32
N LEU A 106 12.67 5.18 -8.19
CA LEU A 106 12.41 6.33 -7.32
C LEU A 106 12.94 6.06 -5.91
N ASP A 107 13.84 6.92 -5.43
CA ASP A 107 14.14 7.07 -4.01
C ASP A 107 13.40 8.30 -3.48
N ASN A 108 12.39 8.08 -2.64
CA ASN A 108 11.61 9.11 -1.96
C ASN A 108 11.68 8.97 -0.43
N ARG A 109 12.75 8.34 0.09
CA ARG A 109 12.92 8.17 1.54
C ARG A 109 12.95 9.53 2.25
N TYR A 110 12.07 9.69 3.25
CA TYR A 110 11.86 10.98 3.94
C TYR A 110 11.44 12.14 3.03
N GLY A 111 11.30 11.90 1.72
CA GLY A 111 10.90 12.91 0.74
C GLY A 111 9.38 13.04 0.61
N THR A 112 8.97 14.05 -0.13
CA THR A 112 7.55 14.29 -0.46
C THR A 112 7.40 14.44 -1.97
N LEU A 113 6.49 13.67 -2.56
CA LEU A 113 6.06 13.79 -3.94
C LEU A 113 4.55 14.01 -3.97
N THR A 114 4.10 15.14 -4.53
CA THR A 114 2.68 15.52 -4.50
C THR A 114 2.17 15.94 -5.86
N GLN A 115 1.07 15.35 -6.31
CA GLN A 115 0.24 15.88 -7.41
C GLN A 115 -1.00 16.54 -6.85
N ASN A 116 -1.20 17.83 -7.14
CA ASN A 116 -2.35 18.61 -6.68
C ASN A 116 -3.56 18.52 -7.63
N GLY A 117 -3.33 18.30 -8.93
CA GLY A 117 -4.39 18.17 -9.92
C GLY A 117 -5.07 16.81 -9.89
N ASN A 118 -6.25 16.72 -10.48
CA ASN A 118 -7.09 15.53 -10.50
C ASN A 118 -6.87 14.61 -11.73
N SER A 119 -5.98 14.97 -12.65
CA SER A 119 -5.62 14.07 -13.75
C SER A 119 -5.00 12.79 -13.20
N ASP A 120 -5.27 11.65 -13.85
CA ASP A 120 -4.70 10.36 -13.46
C ASP A 120 -3.18 10.46 -13.28
N LEU A 121 -2.66 9.82 -12.24
CA LEU A 121 -1.23 9.76 -11.96
C LEU A 121 -0.73 8.32 -12.12
N ALA A 122 0.26 8.14 -13.00
CA ALA A 122 0.96 6.87 -13.15
C ALA A 122 2.44 7.04 -12.76
N LEU A 123 2.86 6.33 -11.74
CA LEU A 123 4.25 6.20 -11.30
C LEU A 123 4.73 4.80 -11.65
N SER A 124 5.46 4.67 -12.77
CA SER A 124 5.91 3.37 -13.28
C SER A 124 7.43 3.31 -13.37
N PHE A 125 8.02 2.38 -12.63
CA PHE A 125 9.46 2.21 -12.53
C PHE A 125 9.84 0.75 -12.80
N ALA A 126 10.81 0.53 -13.71
CA ALA A 126 11.33 -0.81 -13.95
C ALA A 126 12.15 -1.35 -12.76
N GLY A 127 12.69 -0.46 -11.93
CA GLY A 127 13.41 -0.75 -10.71
C GLY A 127 12.55 -0.55 -9.45
N THR A 128 13.21 -0.27 -8.34
CA THR A 128 12.57 -0.12 -7.03
C THR A 128 11.91 1.24 -6.85
N LEU A 129 10.82 1.28 -6.08
CA LEU A 129 10.26 2.46 -5.48
C LEU A 129 10.47 2.38 -3.96
N ASP A 130 11.30 3.27 -3.43
CA ASP A 130 11.56 3.39 -1.99
C ASP A 130 10.90 4.67 -1.46
N ASN A 131 9.83 4.52 -0.68
CA ASN A 131 9.09 5.58 0.00
C ASN A 131 9.20 5.43 1.53
N ALA A 132 10.25 4.77 2.03
CA ALA A 132 10.39 4.59 3.47
C ALA A 132 10.46 5.93 4.21
N TYR A 133 9.55 6.13 5.17
CA TYR A 133 9.34 7.41 5.88
C TYR A 133 9.00 8.61 4.99
N GLY A 134 8.78 8.39 3.69
CA GLY A 134 8.41 9.42 2.72
C GLY A 134 6.89 9.56 2.54
N THR A 135 6.49 10.52 1.72
CA THR A 135 5.09 10.74 1.37
C THR A 135 4.91 10.78 -0.13
N LEU A 136 4.02 9.94 -0.63
CA LEU A 136 3.44 10.02 -1.98
C LEU A 136 1.98 10.44 -1.83
N ALA A 137 1.61 11.59 -2.35
CA ALA A 137 0.24 12.11 -2.22
C ALA A 137 -0.31 12.57 -3.57
N GLY A 138 -1.56 12.26 -3.86
CA GLY A 138 -2.20 12.68 -5.10
C GLY A 138 -3.71 12.90 -4.96
N ASN A 139 -4.17 13.99 -5.60
CA ASN A 139 -5.59 14.26 -5.81
C ASN A 139 -6.10 13.66 -7.14
N ALA A 140 -5.26 12.89 -7.83
CA ALA A 140 -5.58 12.22 -9.09
C ALA A 140 -6.91 11.44 -8.99
N ASP A 141 -7.68 11.36 -10.07
CA ASP A 141 -8.86 10.50 -10.09
C ASP A 141 -8.45 9.04 -9.88
N ASN A 142 -7.45 8.57 -10.62
CA ASN A 142 -6.81 7.27 -10.36
C ASN A 142 -5.32 7.46 -10.08
N LEU A 143 -4.78 6.68 -9.13
CA LEU A 143 -3.36 6.62 -8.83
C LEU A 143 -2.85 5.20 -9.06
N THR A 144 -1.94 5.06 -10.02
CA THR A 144 -1.27 3.78 -10.31
C THR A 144 0.20 3.86 -9.94
N ILE A 145 0.66 2.92 -9.14
CA ILE A 145 2.08 2.74 -8.79
C ILE A 145 2.50 1.34 -9.24
N SER A 146 3.53 1.28 -10.09
CA SER A 146 4.11 0.03 -10.59
C SER A 146 5.63 0.06 -10.42
N ALA A 147 6.22 -0.99 -9.83
CA ALA A 147 7.65 -1.09 -9.60
C ALA A 147 8.11 -2.55 -9.50
N ALA A 148 9.41 -2.81 -9.63
CA ALA A 148 9.96 -4.14 -9.34
C ALA A 148 9.70 -4.53 -7.87
N SER A 149 9.83 -3.57 -6.94
CA SER A 149 9.41 -3.70 -5.55
C SER A 149 9.04 -2.33 -4.98
N LEU A 150 8.17 -2.32 -3.97
CA LEU A 150 7.73 -1.10 -3.28
C LEU A 150 8.04 -1.23 -1.79
N ASP A 151 8.80 -0.27 -1.26
CA ASP A 151 8.98 -0.10 0.19
C ASP A 151 8.31 1.19 0.65
N ASN A 152 7.25 1.07 1.45
CA ASN A 152 6.54 2.15 2.13
C ASN A 152 6.69 2.02 3.66
N SER A 153 7.78 1.43 4.16
CA SER A 153 7.99 1.25 5.60
C SER A 153 8.01 2.59 6.34
N GLY A 154 7.11 2.76 7.31
CA GLY A 154 6.94 4.03 8.03
C GLY A 154 6.52 5.22 7.15
N GLY A 155 6.31 5.03 5.86
CA GLY A 155 5.92 6.06 4.90
C GLY A 155 4.41 6.18 4.71
N ALA A 156 3.98 7.10 3.85
CA ALA A 156 2.58 7.33 3.54
C ALA A 156 2.33 7.36 2.03
N ILE A 157 1.33 6.60 1.57
CA ILE A 157 0.74 6.71 0.24
C ILE A 157 -0.70 7.17 0.42
N GLN A 158 -1.04 8.35 -0.12
CA GLN A 158 -2.34 8.99 0.08
C GLN A 158 -2.99 9.30 -1.26
N HIS A 159 -4.16 8.73 -1.50
CA HIS A 159 -4.97 8.94 -2.69
C HIS A 159 -6.29 9.63 -2.32
N ALA A 160 -6.38 10.92 -2.59
CA ALA A 160 -7.56 11.71 -2.26
C ALA A 160 -8.67 11.63 -3.33
N GLY A 161 -8.36 11.14 -4.54
CA GLY A 161 -9.33 10.89 -5.60
C GLY A 161 -10.34 9.78 -5.26
N GLY A 162 -11.49 9.80 -5.92
CA GLY A 162 -12.54 8.81 -5.71
C GLY A 162 -12.42 7.53 -6.54
N GLY A 163 -11.46 7.47 -7.46
CA GLY A 163 -11.20 6.32 -8.31
C GLY A 163 -10.35 5.24 -7.62
N THR A 164 -9.52 4.55 -8.38
CA THR A 164 -8.75 3.41 -7.86
C THR A 164 -7.31 3.81 -7.53
N LEU A 165 -6.86 3.42 -6.35
CA LEU A 165 -5.44 3.30 -6.01
C LEU A 165 -4.97 1.91 -6.40
N SER A 166 -4.07 1.81 -7.39
CA SER A 166 -3.51 0.55 -7.87
C SER A 166 -2.04 0.45 -7.49
N LEU A 167 -1.66 -0.60 -6.76
CA LEU A 167 -0.27 -0.91 -6.40
C LEU A 167 0.12 -2.23 -7.04
N SER A 168 1.13 -2.23 -7.91
CA SER A 168 1.61 -3.42 -8.60
C SER A 168 3.12 -3.60 -8.42
N THR A 169 3.56 -4.80 -8.02
CA THR A 169 4.98 -5.12 -7.89
C THR A 169 5.31 -6.49 -8.48
N ASP A 170 6.46 -6.58 -9.17
CA ASP A 170 7.01 -7.86 -9.64
C ASP A 170 7.64 -8.68 -8.50
N GLY A 171 7.94 -8.06 -7.36
CA GLY A 171 8.46 -8.64 -6.15
C GLY A 171 7.63 -8.24 -4.92
N ASP A 172 8.30 -7.99 -3.80
CA ASP A 172 7.66 -7.68 -2.53
C ASP A 172 7.05 -6.27 -2.50
N LEU A 173 5.94 -6.12 -1.77
CA LEU A 173 5.36 -4.86 -1.35
C LEU A 173 5.42 -4.77 0.18
N THR A 174 6.14 -3.80 0.70
CA THR A 174 6.29 -3.58 2.15
C THR A 174 5.59 -2.28 2.57
N ASN A 175 4.69 -2.38 3.56
CA ASN A 175 4.02 -1.27 4.23
C ASN A 175 4.16 -1.38 5.75
N SER A 176 5.29 -1.92 6.23
CA SER A 176 5.51 -2.15 7.68
C SER A 176 5.60 -0.82 8.44
N GLY A 177 4.71 -0.62 9.41
CA GLY A 177 4.57 0.66 10.12
C GLY A 177 4.13 1.83 9.24
N GLY A 178 3.90 1.61 7.94
CA GLY A 178 3.48 2.63 6.98
C GLY A 178 1.96 2.75 6.86
N GLN A 179 1.52 3.73 6.08
CA GLN A 179 0.11 3.98 5.82
C GLN A 179 -0.17 4.04 4.32
N VAL A 180 -1.20 3.34 3.89
CA VAL A 180 -1.82 3.49 2.57
C VAL A 180 -3.27 3.86 2.79
N ALA A 181 -3.68 5.02 2.31
CA ALA A 181 -5.03 5.55 2.49
C ALA A 181 -5.63 6.06 1.18
N GLY A 182 -6.93 5.82 0.97
CA GLY A 182 -7.64 6.29 -0.22
C GLY A 182 -9.13 6.47 -0.01
N ASN A 183 -9.73 7.39 -0.77
CA ASN A 183 -11.16 7.64 -0.75
C ASN A 183 -11.95 6.70 -1.69
N GLY A 184 -11.28 6.08 -2.64
CA GLY A 184 -11.86 5.15 -3.61
C GLY A 184 -11.51 3.69 -3.32
N ALA A 185 -11.40 2.89 -4.38
CA ALA A 185 -11.03 1.48 -4.31
C ALA A 185 -9.51 1.29 -4.18
N LEU A 186 -9.10 0.12 -3.69
CA LEU A 186 -7.71 -0.32 -3.63
C LEU A 186 -7.53 -1.63 -4.39
N ALA A 187 -6.57 -1.67 -5.30
CA ALA A 187 -6.15 -2.88 -5.99
C ALA A 187 -4.66 -3.12 -5.70
N ILE A 188 -4.32 -4.25 -5.11
CA ILE A 188 -2.93 -4.66 -4.88
C ILE A 188 -2.65 -5.93 -5.67
N GLN A 189 -1.58 -5.90 -6.45
CA GLN A 189 -1.03 -7.06 -7.15
C GLN A 189 0.46 -7.15 -6.87
N SER A 190 0.87 -8.14 -6.08
CA SER A 190 2.27 -8.38 -5.75
C SER A 190 2.64 -9.82 -6.14
N ALA A 191 3.65 -9.99 -7.00
CA ALA A 191 4.15 -11.33 -7.28
C ALA A 191 4.93 -11.92 -6.10
N GLY A 192 5.37 -11.09 -5.16
CA GLY A 192 6.03 -11.45 -3.91
C GLY A 192 5.12 -11.45 -2.68
N VAL A 193 5.69 -11.09 -1.55
CA VAL A 193 5.04 -10.99 -0.25
C VAL A 193 4.50 -9.58 -0.03
N LEU A 194 3.25 -9.48 0.42
CA LEU A 194 2.68 -8.24 0.96
C LEU A 194 2.92 -8.18 2.47
N ARG A 195 3.78 -7.26 2.94
CA ARG A 195 4.06 -7.05 4.37
C ARG A 195 3.37 -5.79 4.87
N ASN A 196 2.48 -5.96 5.84
CA ASN A 196 1.78 -4.86 6.53
C ASN A 196 1.98 -4.96 8.06
N VAL A 197 3.16 -5.36 8.49
CA VAL A 197 3.46 -5.56 9.93
C VAL A 197 3.39 -4.22 10.67
N GLY A 198 2.42 -4.08 11.58
CA GLY A 198 2.17 -2.81 12.29
C GLY A 198 1.74 -1.64 11.39
N GLY A 199 1.54 -1.88 10.09
CA GLY A 199 1.12 -0.87 9.13
C GLY A 199 -0.40 -0.80 8.95
N SER A 200 -0.85 0.10 8.08
CA SER A 200 -2.27 0.32 7.83
C SER A 200 -2.58 0.45 6.33
N PHE A 201 -3.54 -0.33 5.88
CA PHE A 201 -4.29 -0.10 4.64
C PHE A 201 -5.71 0.33 5.01
N GLY A 202 -6.13 1.50 4.56
CA GLY A 202 -7.47 2.03 4.83
C GLY A 202 -8.05 2.72 3.62
N VAL A 203 -9.12 2.15 3.03
CA VAL A 203 -9.81 2.77 1.89
C VAL A 203 -11.32 2.78 2.10
N ALA A 204 -11.99 3.81 1.55
CA ALA A 204 -13.43 3.94 1.68
C ALA A 204 -14.18 2.97 0.76
N GLY A 205 -13.60 2.63 -0.39
CA GLY A 205 -14.15 1.70 -1.37
C GLY A 205 -13.79 0.24 -1.09
N ASP A 206 -13.93 -0.58 -2.12
CA ASP A 206 -13.60 -1.99 -2.08
C ASP A 206 -12.08 -2.20 -2.21
N ALA A 207 -11.54 -3.23 -1.56
CA ALA A 207 -10.13 -3.60 -1.66
C ALA A 207 -9.98 -5.02 -2.21
N THR A 208 -9.11 -5.17 -3.20
CA THR A 208 -8.71 -6.47 -3.75
C THR A 208 -7.20 -6.65 -3.62
N VAL A 209 -6.77 -7.81 -3.16
CA VAL A 209 -5.37 -8.17 -2.99
C VAL A 209 -5.08 -9.51 -3.65
N HIS A 210 -4.11 -9.53 -4.54
CA HIS A 210 -3.49 -10.72 -5.08
C HIS A 210 -2.02 -10.70 -4.71
N ALA A 211 -1.54 -11.70 -3.96
CA ALA A 211 -0.14 -11.81 -3.55
C ALA A 211 0.27 -13.28 -3.36
N THR A 212 1.57 -13.53 -3.30
CA THR A 212 2.06 -14.87 -2.94
C THR A 212 1.68 -15.19 -1.49
N SER A 213 1.91 -14.26 -0.56
CA SER A 213 1.48 -14.34 0.84
C SER A 213 1.27 -12.94 1.40
N MET A 214 0.58 -12.86 2.55
CA MET A 214 0.40 -11.59 3.26
C MET A 214 0.74 -11.76 4.74
N ASP A 215 1.56 -10.84 5.25
CA ASP A 215 1.80 -10.68 6.68
C ASP A 215 1.15 -9.37 7.17
N ASN A 216 0.04 -9.50 7.89
CA ASN A 216 -0.69 -8.42 8.54
C ASN A 216 -0.53 -8.47 10.06
N SER A 217 0.58 -9.02 10.56
CA SER A 217 0.82 -9.13 12.00
C SER A 217 0.84 -7.74 12.66
N HIS A 218 -0.02 -7.55 13.67
CA HIS A 218 -0.24 -6.24 14.34
C HIS A 218 -0.67 -5.10 13.40
N GLY A 219 -0.91 -5.38 12.10
CA GLY A 219 -1.35 -4.41 11.13
C GLY A 219 -2.88 -4.28 11.04
N THR A 220 -3.33 -3.27 10.33
CA THR A 220 -4.74 -3.03 10.05
C THR A 220 -5.00 -3.01 8.55
N PHE A 221 -6.05 -3.69 8.11
CA PHE A 221 -6.56 -3.65 6.75
C PHE A 221 -8.07 -3.42 6.78
N ALA A 222 -8.52 -2.25 6.33
CA ALA A 222 -9.92 -1.84 6.39
C ALA A 222 -10.44 -1.33 5.05
N ALA A 223 -11.62 -1.81 4.62
CA ALA A 223 -12.27 -1.40 3.36
C ALA A 223 -13.79 -1.66 3.41
N ALA A 224 -14.52 -1.20 2.40
CA ALA A 224 -15.93 -1.54 2.27
C ALA A 224 -16.09 -3.05 2.04
N ARG A 225 -15.57 -3.59 0.95
CA ARG A 225 -15.40 -5.03 0.75
C ARG A 225 -13.94 -5.39 0.73
N ILE A 226 -13.62 -6.61 1.15
CA ILE A 226 -12.25 -7.12 1.09
C ILE A 226 -12.25 -8.45 0.36
N GLY A 227 -11.42 -8.53 -0.70
CA GLY A 227 -11.06 -9.75 -1.39
C GLY A 227 -9.58 -10.02 -1.25
N LEU A 228 -9.19 -11.05 -0.50
CA LEU A 228 -7.80 -11.51 -0.41
C LEU A 228 -7.66 -12.84 -1.14
N SER A 229 -6.77 -12.89 -2.12
CA SER A 229 -6.41 -14.09 -2.87
C SER A 229 -4.91 -14.31 -2.77
N LEU A 230 -4.51 -15.25 -1.92
CA LEU A 230 -3.13 -15.53 -1.59
C LEU A 230 -2.77 -16.96 -1.98
N ASN A 231 -1.66 -17.12 -2.71
CA ASN A 231 -1.20 -18.46 -3.12
C ASN A 231 -0.71 -19.31 -1.95
N GLN A 232 -0.19 -18.66 -0.90
CA GLN A 232 0.40 -19.29 0.28
C GLN A 232 -0.28 -18.80 1.57
N ALA A 233 0.47 -18.21 2.49
CA ALA A 233 0.01 -17.91 3.83
C ALA A 233 -0.62 -16.52 3.98
N LEU A 234 -1.65 -16.45 4.83
CA LEU A 234 -2.07 -15.23 5.53
C LEU A 234 -1.67 -15.32 7.00
N SER A 235 -0.76 -14.45 7.45
CA SER A 235 -0.52 -14.19 8.86
C SER A 235 -1.31 -12.95 9.28
N ASN A 236 -2.24 -13.08 10.24
CA ASN A 236 -2.98 -11.99 10.86
C ASN A 236 -2.79 -12.02 12.38
N VAL A 237 -1.58 -12.38 12.82
CA VAL A 237 -1.25 -12.51 14.26
C VAL A 237 -1.33 -11.15 14.95
N GLY A 238 -2.27 -10.98 15.88
CA GLY A 238 -2.53 -9.71 16.54
C GLY A 238 -3.02 -8.59 15.61
N GLY A 239 -3.24 -8.88 14.32
CA GLY A 239 -3.67 -7.91 13.31
C GLY A 239 -5.20 -7.82 13.17
N THR A 240 -5.66 -6.86 12.40
CA THR A 240 -7.10 -6.67 12.12
C THR A 240 -7.33 -6.55 10.62
N VAL A 241 -8.22 -7.40 10.09
CA VAL A 241 -8.81 -7.27 8.75
C VAL A 241 -10.30 -7.02 8.93
N GLN A 242 -10.79 -5.86 8.50
CA GLN A 242 -12.17 -5.45 8.73
C GLN A 242 -12.85 -4.95 7.45
N ALA A 243 -13.99 -5.54 7.12
CA ALA A 243 -14.84 -5.10 6.01
C ALA A 243 -16.22 -4.66 6.50
N SER A 244 -16.76 -3.58 5.93
CA SER A 244 -18.11 -3.10 6.25
C SER A 244 -19.20 -3.77 5.40
N ASN A 245 -18.88 -4.27 4.19
CA ASN A 245 -19.84 -4.80 3.21
C ASN A 245 -19.51 -6.21 2.68
N GLY A 246 -18.73 -6.99 3.43
CA GLY A 246 -18.42 -8.37 3.08
C GLY A 246 -16.95 -8.63 2.89
N MET A 247 -16.56 -9.89 3.12
CA MET A 247 -15.15 -10.30 3.06
C MET A 247 -15.03 -11.68 2.44
N THR A 248 -14.08 -11.83 1.55
CA THR A 248 -13.66 -13.14 1.03
C THR A 248 -12.15 -13.27 1.20
N VAL A 249 -11.73 -14.34 1.84
CA VAL A 249 -10.32 -14.68 2.05
C VAL A 249 -10.07 -16.07 1.45
N SER A 250 -9.12 -16.15 0.53
CA SER A 250 -8.60 -17.41 -0.01
C SER A 250 -7.09 -17.44 0.21
N ALA A 251 -6.58 -18.48 0.89
CA ALA A 251 -5.16 -18.61 1.18
C ALA A 251 -4.75 -20.08 1.24
N GLY A 252 -3.45 -20.36 1.13
CA GLY A 252 -2.91 -21.70 1.40
C GLY A 252 -3.10 -22.06 2.88
N THR A 253 -2.72 -21.18 3.79
CA THR A 253 -2.91 -21.29 5.25
C THR A 253 -3.31 -19.96 5.87
N LEU A 254 -3.93 -19.99 7.05
CA LEU A 254 -4.27 -18.80 7.82
C LEU A 254 -3.88 -18.98 9.28
N ASP A 255 -3.11 -18.03 9.81
CA ASP A 255 -2.91 -17.84 11.24
C ASP A 255 -3.57 -16.54 11.71
N ASN A 256 -4.65 -16.65 12.50
CA ASN A 256 -5.38 -15.55 13.13
C ASN A 256 -5.20 -15.56 14.65
N THR A 257 -4.04 -15.99 15.15
CA THR A 257 -3.75 -15.98 16.58
C THR A 257 -3.70 -14.55 17.12
N GLY A 258 -4.55 -14.24 18.10
CA GLY A 258 -4.70 -12.89 18.64
C GLY A 258 -5.30 -11.87 17.67
N GLY A 259 -5.59 -12.27 16.43
CA GLY A 259 -6.07 -11.39 15.37
C GLY A 259 -7.60 -11.32 15.24
N TYR A 260 -8.04 -10.42 14.37
CA TYR A 260 -9.45 -10.21 14.04
C TYR A 260 -9.67 -10.24 12.53
N LEU A 261 -10.52 -11.18 12.05
CA LEU A 261 -11.13 -11.11 10.73
C LEU A 261 -12.61 -10.78 10.92
N LYS A 262 -13.02 -9.55 10.61
CA LYS A 262 -14.30 -9.01 11.06
C LYS A 262 -15.13 -8.41 9.91
N GLY A 263 -16.34 -8.93 9.70
CA GLY A 263 -17.40 -8.30 8.91
C GLY A 263 -18.32 -7.48 9.82
N THR A 264 -18.40 -6.16 9.64
CA THR A 264 -19.25 -5.29 10.48
C THR A 264 -20.64 -5.08 9.91
N GLY A 265 -20.83 -5.28 8.59
CA GLY A 265 -22.13 -5.27 7.94
C GLY A 265 -22.83 -6.63 7.97
N SER A 266 -24.03 -6.67 7.38
CA SER A 266 -24.83 -7.89 7.28
C SER A 266 -24.44 -8.81 6.09
N GLN A 267 -23.46 -8.43 5.29
CA GLN A 267 -22.98 -9.21 4.15
C GLN A 267 -22.14 -10.40 4.61
N ALA A 268 -21.98 -11.38 3.72
CA ALA A 268 -21.29 -12.60 4.03
C ALA A 268 -19.76 -12.39 4.27
N LEU A 269 -19.22 -13.19 5.18
CA LEU A 269 -17.81 -13.39 5.37
C LEU A 269 -17.47 -14.85 5.00
N SER A 270 -16.55 -15.01 4.05
CA SER A 270 -16.10 -16.33 3.58
C SER A 270 -14.60 -16.45 3.74
N VAL A 271 -14.14 -17.52 4.38
CA VAL A 271 -12.72 -17.85 4.52
C VAL A 271 -12.50 -19.27 3.99
N THR A 272 -11.58 -19.39 3.05
CA THR A 272 -11.18 -20.69 2.50
C THR A 272 -9.67 -20.84 2.60
N THR A 273 -9.20 -21.93 3.19
CA THR A 273 -7.79 -22.31 3.20
C THR A 273 -7.60 -23.73 2.66
N ALA A 274 -6.62 -23.91 1.78
CA ALA A 274 -6.27 -25.25 1.30
C ALA A 274 -5.65 -26.13 2.40
N GLY A 275 -4.89 -25.50 3.29
CA GLY A 275 -4.20 -26.13 4.41
C GLY A 275 -4.80 -25.73 5.77
N ALA A 276 -3.91 -25.50 6.74
CA ALA A 276 -4.31 -25.21 8.12
C ALA A 276 -4.90 -23.80 8.29
N LEU A 277 -5.98 -23.72 9.09
CA LEU A 277 -6.52 -22.50 9.66
C LEU A 277 -6.39 -22.57 11.19
N THR A 278 -5.68 -21.62 11.77
CA THR A 278 -5.59 -21.42 13.23
C THR A 278 -6.33 -20.14 13.61
N ASN A 279 -7.28 -20.23 14.54
CA ASN A 279 -7.97 -19.09 15.15
C ASN A 279 -7.89 -19.23 16.66
N ALA A 280 -6.95 -18.54 17.29
CA ALA A 280 -6.68 -18.69 18.70
C ALA A 280 -6.55 -17.33 19.39
N ALA A 281 -7.00 -17.21 20.65
CA ALA A 281 -6.71 -16.05 21.47
C ALA A 281 -5.23 -16.01 21.86
N ALA A 282 -4.67 -14.81 22.00
CA ALA A 282 -3.36 -14.58 22.56
C ALA A 282 -3.48 -13.56 23.72
N GLY A 283 -2.97 -13.92 24.90
CA GLY A 283 -3.10 -13.07 26.08
C GLY A 283 -4.56 -12.78 26.49
N GLY A 284 -5.49 -13.67 26.15
CA GLY A 284 -6.92 -13.51 26.44
C GLY A 284 -7.68 -12.60 25.47
N ALA A 285 -7.04 -12.11 24.41
CA ALA A 285 -7.65 -11.26 23.40
C ALA A 285 -7.50 -11.83 21.98
N GLY A 286 -8.36 -11.37 21.07
CA GLY A 286 -8.34 -11.75 19.66
C GLY A 286 -8.70 -13.23 19.40
N GLY A 287 -8.20 -13.75 18.29
CA GLY A 287 -8.65 -15.04 17.77
C GLY A 287 -10.12 -14.98 17.36
N PHE A 288 -10.54 -13.87 16.77
CA PHE A 288 -11.92 -13.65 16.32
C PHE A 288 -12.00 -13.74 14.81
N LEU A 289 -12.90 -14.60 14.34
CA LEU A 289 -13.29 -14.70 12.94
C LEU A 289 -14.82 -14.64 12.89
N GLY A 290 -15.38 -13.59 12.27
CA GLY A 290 -16.82 -13.51 12.25
C GLY A 290 -17.41 -12.21 11.76
N GLY A 291 -18.73 -12.14 11.77
CA GLY A 291 -19.47 -10.97 11.32
C GLY A 291 -20.96 -11.06 11.61
N ASN A 292 -21.68 -9.99 11.29
CA ASN A 292 -23.12 -9.89 11.52
C ASN A 292 -23.96 -10.65 10.48
N GLY A 293 -23.37 -11.02 9.34
CA GLY A 293 -24.00 -11.80 8.28
C GLY A 293 -23.79 -13.31 8.41
N VAL A 294 -23.93 -13.98 7.28
CA VAL A 294 -23.54 -15.40 7.14
C VAL A 294 -22.02 -15.51 7.18
N VAL A 295 -21.52 -16.50 7.91
CA VAL A 295 -20.09 -16.82 7.96
C VAL A 295 -19.86 -18.24 7.45
N THR A 296 -18.93 -18.38 6.51
CA THR A 296 -18.54 -19.66 5.95
C THR A 296 -17.04 -19.84 6.08
N VAL A 297 -16.61 -20.95 6.69
CA VAL A 297 -15.21 -21.31 6.87
C VAL A 297 -14.99 -22.69 6.28
N HIS A 298 -14.12 -22.76 5.26
CA HIS A 298 -13.63 -24.02 4.70
C HIS A 298 -12.12 -24.13 4.90
N ALA A 299 -11.63 -25.21 5.48
CA ALA A 299 -10.20 -25.38 5.74
C ALA A 299 -9.74 -26.81 5.45
N GLY A 300 -8.46 -26.97 5.07
CA GLY A 300 -7.84 -28.29 5.03
C GLY A 300 -7.83 -28.93 6.42
N SER A 301 -7.45 -28.17 7.45
CA SER A 301 -7.64 -28.47 8.87
C SER A 301 -7.95 -27.21 9.64
N LEU A 302 -8.77 -27.28 10.69
CA LEU A 302 -9.14 -26.15 11.53
C LEU A 302 -8.82 -26.39 13.00
N ARG A 303 -8.10 -25.45 13.60
CA ARG A 303 -7.94 -25.31 15.04
C ARG A 303 -8.56 -24.00 15.49
N ASN A 304 -9.64 -24.06 16.26
CA ASN A 304 -10.28 -22.92 16.89
C ASN A 304 -10.13 -23.00 18.41
N ALA A 305 -9.31 -22.14 18.98
CA ALA A 305 -9.20 -21.90 20.42
C ALA A 305 -9.57 -20.43 20.76
N GLY A 306 -10.21 -19.76 19.81
CA GLY A 306 -10.80 -18.42 19.92
C GLY A 306 -12.29 -18.45 19.65
N GLN A 307 -12.82 -17.47 18.94
CA GLN A 307 -14.22 -17.38 18.60
C GLN A 307 -14.44 -17.32 17.08
N ILE A 308 -15.35 -18.16 16.57
CA ILE A 308 -15.93 -18.03 15.24
C ILE A 308 -17.42 -17.73 15.41
N TYR A 309 -17.87 -16.58 14.89
CA TYR A 309 -19.21 -16.05 15.14
C TYR A 309 -19.91 -15.62 13.85
N ALA A 310 -21.19 -15.94 13.74
CA ALA A 310 -22.07 -15.44 12.70
C ALA A 310 -23.33 -14.83 13.32
N GLY A 311 -23.65 -13.59 12.94
CA GLY A 311 -24.91 -12.94 13.28
C GLY A 311 -26.12 -13.54 12.53
N ASN A 312 -25.87 -14.46 11.58
CA ASN A 312 -26.87 -15.28 10.93
C ASN A 312 -26.43 -16.73 10.98
N ALA A 313 -26.33 -17.43 9.85
CA ALA A 313 -25.88 -18.83 9.79
C ALA A 313 -24.35 -18.96 9.77
N LEU A 314 -23.82 -19.96 10.48
CA LEU A 314 -22.41 -20.33 10.48
C LEU A 314 -22.24 -21.72 9.86
N THR A 315 -21.39 -21.80 8.84
CA THR A 315 -20.94 -23.08 8.29
C THR A 315 -19.44 -23.19 8.49
N VAL A 316 -18.99 -24.25 9.14
CA VAL A 316 -17.58 -24.59 9.34
C VAL A 316 -17.34 -25.99 8.80
N ALA A 317 -16.48 -26.12 7.78
CA ALA A 317 -16.16 -27.40 7.17
C ALA A 317 -14.65 -27.60 7.11
N SER A 318 -14.17 -28.74 7.58
CA SER A 318 -12.77 -29.15 7.49
C SER A 318 -12.63 -30.41 6.65
N GLN A 319 -11.71 -30.40 5.71
CA GLN A 319 -11.35 -31.60 4.93
C GLN A 319 -10.54 -32.63 5.76
N GLY A 320 -9.90 -32.18 6.82
CA GLY A 320 -9.18 -33.02 7.77
C GLY A 320 -9.83 -32.97 9.15
N THR A 321 -9.09 -32.45 10.13
CA THR A 321 -9.53 -32.32 11.52
C THR A 321 -10.17 -30.97 11.80
N LEU A 322 -11.23 -30.94 12.62
CA LEU A 322 -11.78 -29.76 13.25
C LEU A 322 -11.58 -29.88 14.76
N VAL A 323 -10.76 -29.01 15.33
CA VAL A 323 -10.50 -28.96 16.77
C VAL A 323 -11.02 -27.62 17.30
N ASN A 324 -12.11 -27.65 18.10
CA ASN A 324 -12.71 -26.51 18.79
C ASN A 324 -12.51 -26.60 20.32
N ASP A 325 -11.38 -27.18 20.73
CA ASP A 325 -11.10 -27.39 22.15
C ASP A 325 -10.81 -26.03 22.84
N GLY A 326 -11.65 -25.66 23.81
CA GLY A 326 -11.60 -24.36 24.46
C GLY A 326 -12.11 -23.17 23.64
N GLY A 327 -12.44 -23.37 22.35
CA GLY A 327 -12.95 -22.35 21.45
C GLY A 327 -14.48 -22.21 21.47
N ALA A 328 -14.99 -21.23 20.74
CA ALA A 328 -16.42 -21.04 20.53
C ALA A 328 -16.78 -21.02 19.05
N LEU A 329 -17.81 -21.79 18.66
CA LEU A 329 -18.51 -21.71 17.40
C LEU A 329 -19.94 -21.25 17.68
N GLN A 330 -20.33 -20.07 17.22
CA GLN A 330 -21.60 -19.46 17.57
C GLN A 330 -22.32 -18.90 16.35
N ALA A 331 -23.61 -19.15 16.26
CA ALA A 331 -24.50 -18.58 15.24
C ALA A 331 -25.83 -18.16 15.85
N MET A 332 -26.43 -17.10 15.30
CA MET A 332 -27.73 -16.63 15.77
C MET A 332 -28.90 -17.43 15.15
N SER A 333 -28.71 -18.04 13.98
CA SER A 333 -29.79 -18.80 13.32
C SER A 333 -29.47 -20.32 13.19
N ALA A 334 -28.42 -20.69 12.48
CA ALA A 334 -28.04 -22.06 12.24
C ALA A 334 -26.54 -22.29 12.32
N LEU A 335 -26.11 -23.35 12.98
CA LEU A 335 -24.72 -23.79 13.03
C LEU A 335 -24.58 -25.14 12.35
N ASN A 336 -23.70 -25.21 11.35
CA ASN A 336 -23.30 -26.46 10.72
C ASN A 336 -21.77 -26.58 10.86
N ALA A 337 -21.31 -27.60 11.56
CA ALA A 337 -19.89 -27.91 11.72
C ALA A 337 -19.63 -29.36 11.27
N SER A 338 -18.66 -29.53 10.36
CA SER A 338 -18.31 -30.83 9.80
C SER A 338 -16.80 -31.01 9.64
N ALA A 339 -16.35 -32.24 9.74
CA ALA A 339 -14.97 -32.63 9.48
C ALA A 339 -14.95 -34.03 8.84
N ILE A 340 -14.03 -34.25 7.89
CA ILE A 340 -13.92 -35.55 7.23
C ILE A 340 -13.20 -36.55 8.15
N SER A 341 -12.13 -36.13 8.84
CA SER A 341 -11.32 -37.06 9.67
C SER A 341 -11.78 -37.12 11.11
N SER A 342 -11.85 -36.01 11.81
CA SER A 342 -12.29 -35.97 13.21
C SER A 342 -12.78 -34.59 13.62
N LEU A 343 -13.72 -34.53 14.55
CA LEU A 343 -14.18 -33.31 15.21
C LEU A 343 -14.00 -33.46 16.72
N SER A 344 -13.32 -32.51 17.34
CA SER A 344 -13.17 -32.39 18.80
C SER A 344 -13.75 -31.08 19.29
N ASN A 345 -14.49 -31.10 20.40
CA ASN A 345 -15.10 -29.94 21.06
C ASN A 345 -15.00 -30.06 22.59
N ARG A 346 -13.78 -30.29 23.10
CA ARG A 346 -13.54 -30.46 24.55
C ARG A 346 -13.51 -29.07 25.19
N SER A 347 -14.36 -28.86 26.23
CA SER A 347 -14.49 -27.53 26.87
C SER A 347 -14.77 -26.38 25.90
N GLY A 348 -15.19 -26.70 24.65
CA GLY A 348 -15.62 -25.72 23.64
C GLY A 348 -17.13 -25.42 23.76
N ARG A 349 -17.55 -24.35 23.12
CA ARG A 349 -18.94 -23.90 23.05
C ARG A 349 -19.41 -23.72 21.64
#